data_0fd6eafa53b1d190279d64ca16af6fa3
#
_entry.id   0fd6eafa53b1d190279d64ca16af6fa3
#
_cell.length_a   1.000
_cell.length_b   1.000
_cell.length_c   1.000
_cell.angle_alpha   90.00
_cell.angle_beta   90.00
_cell.angle_gamma   90.00
#
_symmetry.space_group_name_H-M   'P 1'
#
loop_
_entity.id
_entity.type
_entity.pdbx_description
1 polymer ?
#
loop_
_entity_poly.entity_id
_entity_poly.type
_entity_poly.pdbx_seq_one_letter_code
_entity_poly.pdbx_strand_id
1 'polypeptide(L)'
;MRRSSVALMVLLLLTSSAPAIDAASKGVISCTPADLEMIPASWDIDDGACVRVDLGVLSAGDTLSFDVTADSQVDILLFAAGSISVYQNEQNYRLDSVWHADSVFESFQGDGTWHWTAPDDRGDTRWYLVLDNMAHPQDQGNGAQGGSLATVVLDIQEVDTPVFGIVDTIVRLDSGGHSVLAGPLVLDQGTQVNLFVTTMQGAPDIFLMTDVQLEFYEQGTTANGMDDNNSDMLLVLEERSLSWSVSSDYTGQDLYLVVDNRPGPPSGGAGTGFVATTVVMDLIPILEPTITNASSLATIDVGAEVILDASSTPNLSNQIDSETGFQWDTNGDGFYDTAGSAITVSWDEPNQISIGLRAVSKDGRSATIYLNTTIEDISPPEVSLSASDTIRKDFDDELLLTANIDDNWGVYSVEWLVDEEVIENYSSWSWQDGKTFTFRFDSSYSPGEHEVTIRVTDKEGQVTERTAIIDLYDSTPPVVPQQTVETTVILGEPFQFTAEAMDAESPNLLYYWDFDTQTDANSDGIMDNDMDASGS
;
A
#
# COMPACT_ATOMS: atom_id res chain seq x y z
N MET A 1 37.27 -77.38 -47.92
CA MET A 1 36.71 -78.74 -47.93
C MET A 1 35.51 -78.80 -47.00
N ARG A 2 34.50 -79.40 -47.46
CA ARG A 2 33.20 -79.83 -46.87
C ARG A 2 32.05 -78.82 -47.00
N ARG A 3 31.19 -79.22 -47.87
CA ARG A 3 29.84 -78.82 -48.19
C ARG A 3 28.93 -79.14 -47.03
N SER A 4 27.95 -78.28 -46.75
CA SER A 4 26.78 -78.60 -45.94
C SER A 4 25.53 -78.05 -46.60
N SER A 5 24.66 -78.95 -46.76
CA SER A 5 23.40 -78.85 -47.52
C SER A 5 22.39 -77.93 -46.86
N VAL A 6 21.70 -77.13 -47.65
CA VAL A 6 20.53 -76.36 -47.33
C VAL A 6 19.32 -77.28 -47.38
N ALA A 7 18.64 -77.43 -46.25
CA ALA A 7 17.30 -78.07 -46.22
C ALA A 7 16.25 -76.96 -46.32
N LEU A 8 15.51 -76.99 -47.43
CA LEU A 8 14.37 -76.11 -47.71
C LEU A 8 13.12 -76.69 -46.97
N MET A 9 12.70 -76.01 -45.94
CA MET A 9 11.48 -76.32 -45.23
C MET A 9 10.31 -75.47 -45.80
N VAL A 10 9.45 -76.03 -46.62
CA VAL A 10 8.26 -75.37 -47.11
C VAL A 10 7.21 -75.41 -46.00
N LEU A 11 6.92 -74.25 -45.43
CA LEU A 11 5.84 -74.07 -44.46
C LEU A 11 4.56 -73.68 -45.23
N LEU A 12 3.60 -74.54 -45.27
CA LEU A 12 2.27 -74.26 -45.77
C LEU A 12 1.56 -73.33 -44.79
N LEU A 13 1.39 -72.09 -45.15
CA LEU A 13 0.51 -71.16 -44.47
C LEU A 13 -0.94 -71.40 -44.89
N LEU A 14 -1.70 -72.04 -44.05
CA LEU A 14 -3.16 -72.05 -44.10
C LEU A 14 -3.65 -70.64 -43.75
N THR A 15 -4.02 -69.83 -44.73
CA THR A 15 -4.75 -68.59 -44.55
C THR A 15 -6.18 -68.91 -44.13
N SER A 16 -6.45 -68.88 -42.82
CA SER A 16 -7.80 -68.69 -42.33
C SER A 16 -8.15 -67.23 -42.55
N SER A 17 -9.01 -66.91 -43.47
CA SER A 17 -9.68 -65.63 -43.59
C SER A 17 -10.59 -65.48 -42.37
N ALA A 18 -10.08 -64.88 -41.28
CA ALA A 18 -10.93 -64.23 -40.29
C ALA A 18 -11.63 -63.05 -41.00
N PRO A 19 -12.95 -62.88 -40.83
CA PRO A 19 -13.57 -61.67 -41.30
C PRO A 19 -12.85 -60.48 -40.66
N ALA A 20 -12.42 -59.52 -41.48
CA ALA A 20 -11.99 -58.24 -41.00
C ALA A 20 -13.18 -57.67 -40.22
N ILE A 21 -13.03 -57.58 -38.92
CA ILE A 21 -13.86 -56.69 -38.14
C ILE A 21 -13.46 -55.34 -38.68
N ASP A 22 -14.31 -54.71 -39.47
CA ASP A 22 -14.24 -53.31 -39.76
C ASP A 22 -14.16 -52.63 -38.40
N ALA A 23 -12.96 -52.15 -38.02
CA ALA A 23 -12.85 -51.13 -37.02
C ALA A 23 -13.55 -49.92 -37.66
N ALA A 24 -14.84 -49.76 -37.37
CA ALA A 24 -15.55 -48.56 -37.69
C ALA A 24 -14.60 -47.44 -37.26
N SER A 25 -14.19 -46.59 -38.19
CA SER A 25 -13.46 -45.36 -37.87
C SER A 25 -14.36 -44.66 -36.87
N LYS A 26 -13.91 -44.55 -35.61
CA LYS A 26 -14.60 -43.72 -34.62
C LYS A 26 -14.79 -42.37 -35.27
N GLY A 27 -16.06 -42.00 -35.49
CA GLY A 27 -16.39 -40.71 -36.08
C GLY A 27 -15.91 -39.61 -35.12
N VAL A 28 -15.32 -38.60 -35.68
CA VAL A 28 -15.05 -37.39 -34.89
C VAL A 28 -16.40 -36.75 -34.59
N ILE A 29 -16.72 -36.49 -33.32
CA ILE A 29 -17.92 -35.75 -32.92
C ILE A 29 -17.93 -34.41 -33.62
N SER A 30 -19.01 -34.09 -34.32
CA SER A 30 -19.17 -32.85 -35.07
C SER A 30 -20.42 -32.13 -34.60
N CYS A 31 -20.24 -31.14 -33.75
CA CYS A 31 -21.34 -30.29 -33.28
C CYS A 31 -21.73 -29.25 -34.34
N THR A 32 -22.99 -28.86 -34.35
CA THR A 32 -23.49 -27.73 -35.14
C THR A 32 -22.86 -26.44 -34.62
N PRO A 33 -22.17 -25.66 -35.47
CA PRO A 33 -21.52 -24.42 -35.01
C PRO A 33 -22.54 -23.32 -34.80
N ALA A 34 -22.33 -22.54 -33.76
CA ALA A 34 -22.99 -21.27 -33.43
C ALA A 34 -21.95 -20.25 -32.93
N ASP A 35 -22.31 -18.98 -32.90
CA ASP A 35 -21.48 -17.91 -32.34
C ASP A 35 -22.32 -17.00 -31.45
N LEU A 36 -21.65 -16.07 -30.73
CA LEU A 36 -22.30 -15.15 -29.82
C LEU A 36 -23.31 -14.21 -30.47
N GLU A 37 -23.18 -13.91 -31.77
CA GLU A 37 -24.15 -13.08 -32.48
C GLU A 37 -25.53 -13.75 -32.61
N MET A 38 -25.61 -15.08 -32.42
CA MET A 38 -26.85 -15.85 -32.41
C MET A 38 -27.56 -15.84 -31.05
N ILE A 39 -26.96 -15.31 -30.00
CA ILE A 39 -27.49 -15.33 -28.63
C ILE A 39 -28.19 -14.00 -28.31
N PRO A 40 -29.34 -14.01 -27.59
CA PRO A 40 -30.04 -15.18 -27.04
C PRO A 40 -30.65 -16.07 -28.12
N ALA A 41 -30.59 -17.39 -27.91
CA ALA A 41 -31.03 -18.39 -28.92
C ALA A 41 -31.75 -19.59 -28.27
N SER A 42 -32.53 -20.26 -29.09
CA SER A 42 -33.12 -21.54 -28.73
C SER A 42 -32.74 -22.56 -29.78
N TRP A 43 -32.29 -23.74 -29.34
CA TRP A 43 -31.95 -24.86 -30.19
C TRP A 43 -32.75 -26.09 -29.82
N ASP A 44 -33.28 -26.75 -30.87
CA ASP A 44 -33.75 -28.10 -30.76
C ASP A 44 -32.58 -29.02 -31.09
N ILE A 45 -32.06 -29.73 -30.11
CA ILE A 45 -30.91 -30.62 -30.24
C ILE A 45 -31.40 -32.06 -30.28
N ASP A 46 -31.28 -32.69 -31.45
CA ASP A 46 -31.70 -34.07 -31.66
C ASP A 46 -30.89 -35.03 -30.75
N ASP A 47 -31.47 -36.21 -30.53
CA ASP A 47 -30.78 -37.35 -29.92
C ASP A 47 -29.46 -37.63 -30.63
N GLY A 48 -28.36 -37.69 -29.90
CA GLY A 48 -27.02 -37.92 -30.44
C GLY A 48 -26.40 -36.74 -31.18
N ALA A 49 -26.92 -35.52 -30.99
CA ALA A 49 -26.39 -34.28 -31.56
C ALA A 49 -25.84 -33.33 -30.51
N CYS A 50 -25.04 -32.35 -30.95
CA CYS A 50 -24.52 -31.27 -30.10
C CYS A 50 -24.46 -29.96 -30.87
N VAL A 51 -24.50 -28.85 -30.13
CA VAL A 51 -24.26 -27.47 -30.59
C VAL A 51 -22.95 -26.95 -29.97
N ARG A 52 -22.10 -26.30 -30.76
CA ARG A 52 -20.88 -25.68 -30.31
C ARG A 52 -20.94 -24.18 -30.54
N VAL A 53 -21.02 -23.40 -29.48
CA VAL A 53 -20.99 -21.94 -29.51
C VAL A 53 -19.53 -21.46 -29.38
N ASP A 54 -19.13 -20.56 -30.27
CA ASP A 54 -17.82 -19.89 -30.20
C ASP A 54 -17.93 -18.66 -29.31
N LEU A 55 -17.32 -18.69 -28.16
CA LEU A 55 -17.31 -17.58 -27.19
C LEU A 55 -16.24 -16.51 -27.47
N GLY A 56 -15.41 -16.73 -28.50
CA GLY A 56 -14.32 -15.82 -28.81
C GLY A 56 -13.07 -16.07 -27.94
N VAL A 57 -12.20 -15.07 -27.91
CA VAL A 57 -10.98 -15.08 -27.08
C VAL A 57 -11.30 -14.38 -25.78
N LEU A 58 -11.12 -15.08 -24.67
CA LEU A 58 -11.30 -14.57 -23.33
C LEU A 58 -9.94 -14.51 -22.64
N SER A 59 -9.71 -13.42 -21.91
CA SER A 59 -8.54 -13.26 -21.05
C SER A 59 -8.78 -13.90 -19.69
N ALA A 60 -7.72 -14.24 -18.99
CA ALA A 60 -7.82 -14.71 -17.62
C ALA A 60 -8.58 -13.68 -16.75
N GLY A 61 -9.60 -14.15 -16.03
CA GLY A 61 -10.45 -13.28 -15.21
C GLY A 61 -11.67 -12.69 -15.92
N ASP A 62 -11.80 -12.82 -17.26
CA ASP A 62 -13.04 -12.44 -17.95
C ASP A 62 -14.20 -13.31 -17.47
N THR A 63 -15.32 -12.68 -17.14
CA THR A 63 -16.48 -13.36 -16.56
C THR A 63 -17.68 -13.30 -17.51
N LEU A 64 -18.33 -14.43 -17.71
CA LEU A 64 -19.57 -14.57 -18.45
C LEU A 64 -20.71 -14.98 -17.51
N SER A 65 -21.87 -14.38 -17.68
CA SER A 65 -23.13 -14.82 -17.08
C SER A 65 -23.86 -15.70 -18.07
N PHE A 66 -24.27 -16.88 -17.63
CA PHE A 66 -25.07 -17.84 -18.40
C PHE A 66 -26.47 -17.92 -17.82
N ASP A 67 -27.47 -17.82 -18.66
CA ASP A 67 -28.86 -18.10 -18.35
C ASP A 67 -29.35 -19.20 -19.31
N VAL A 68 -29.66 -20.36 -18.76
CA VAL A 68 -29.96 -21.54 -19.54
C VAL A 68 -31.26 -22.20 -19.06
N THR A 69 -32.12 -22.52 -20.01
CA THR A 69 -33.30 -23.39 -19.79
C THR A 69 -33.20 -24.61 -20.69
N ALA A 70 -33.36 -25.81 -20.16
CA ALA A 70 -33.43 -27.05 -20.94
C ALA A 70 -34.65 -27.89 -20.52
N ASP A 71 -35.45 -28.32 -21.48
CA ASP A 71 -36.63 -29.15 -21.22
C ASP A 71 -36.30 -30.64 -21.02
N SER A 72 -35.13 -31.07 -21.46
CA SER A 72 -34.57 -32.41 -21.32
C SER A 72 -33.12 -32.36 -20.89
N GLN A 73 -32.58 -33.48 -20.41
CA GLN A 73 -31.19 -33.55 -19.95
C GLN A 73 -30.20 -33.30 -21.09
N VAL A 74 -29.30 -32.36 -20.88
CA VAL A 74 -28.17 -32.05 -21.76
C VAL A 74 -26.91 -31.79 -20.92
N ASP A 75 -25.73 -32.00 -21.49
CA ASP A 75 -24.50 -31.56 -20.88
C ASP A 75 -24.10 -30.18 -21.41
N ILE A 76 -23.64 -29.31 -20.51
CA ILE A 76 -23.13 -27.98 -20.82
C ILE A 76 -21.66 -28.00 -20.49
N LEU A 77 -20.80 -27.85 -21.50
CA LEU A 77 -19.36 -28.07 -21.37
C LEU A 77 -18.60 -26.88 -21.94
N LEU A 78 -17.64 -26.32 -21.18
CA LEU A 78 -16.76 -25.25 -21.62
C LEU A 78 -15.36 -25.79 -21.91
N PHE A 79 -14.88 -25.57 -23.13
CA PHE A 79 -13.55 -26.01 -23.55
C PHE A 79 -12.71 -24.87 -24.10
N ALA A 80 -11.45 -24.78 -23.66
CA ALA A 80 -10.45 -24.02 -24.37
C ALA A 80 -10.16 -24.64 -25.76
N ALA A 81 -9.77 -23.83 -26.73
CA ALA A 81 -9.52 -24.26 -28.11
C ALA A 81 -8.58 -25.48 -28.25
N GLY A 82 -7.57 -25.56 -27.36
CA GLY A 82 -6.65 -26.70 -27.32
C GLY A 82 -7.27 -28.00 -26.78
N SER A 83 -8.34 -27.91 -26.01
CA SER A 83 -8.95 -29.02 -25.27
C SER A 83 -10.16 -29.63 -25.95
N ILE A 84 -10.91 -28.88 -26.75
CA ILE A 84 -12.14 -29.35 -27.39
C ILE A 84 -11.93 -30.58 -28.29
N SER A 85 -10.75 -30.72 -28.89
CA SER A 85 -10.41 -31.86 -29.71
C SER A 85 -10.38 -33.19 -28.93
N VAL A 86 -10.13 -33.15 -27.64
CA VAL A 86 -10.15 -34.33 -26.75
C VAL A 86 -11.56 -34.85 -26.62
N TYR A 87 -12.55 -33.96 -26.38
CA TYR A 87 -13.96 -34.28 -26.39
C TYR A 87 -14.40 -34.84 -27.78
N GLN A 88 -14.10 -34.12 -28.85
CA GLN A 88 -14.50 -34.48 -30.19
C GLN A 88 -13.96 -35.87 -30.67
N ASN A 89 -12.81 -36.27 -30.12
CA ASN A 89 -12.23 -37.58 -30.41
C ASN A 89 -12.69 -38.69 -29.44
N GLU A 90 -13.73 -38.46 -28.66
CA GLU A 90 -14.26 -39.40 -27.65
C GLU A 90 -13.19 -39.81 -26.61
N GLN A 91 -12.18 -38.95 -26.38
CA GLN A 91 -11.14 -39.18 -25.39
C GLN A 91 -11.58 -38.65 -24.02
N ASN A 92 -10.82 -39.00 -22.99
CA ASN A 92 -11.11 -38.56 -21.65
C ASN A 92 -10.83 -37.07 -21.48
N TYR A 93 -11.87 -36.23 -21.56
CA TYR A 93 -11.81 -34.79 -21.36
C TYR A 93 -11.83 -34.37 -19.88
N ARG A 94 -12.05 -35.31 -18.96
CA ARG A 94 -12.11 -35.07 -17.50
C ARG A 94 -10.75 -35.10 -16.82
N LEU A 95 -9.66 -35.09 -17.60
CA LEU A 95 -8.30 -34.95 -17.06
C LEU A 95 -8.02 -33.52 -16.67
N ASP A 96 -7.33 -33.29 -15.56
CA ASP A 96 -6.98 -31.96 -15.02
C ASP A 96 -6.31 -31.04 -16.05
N SER A 97 -5.63 -31.59 -17.06
CA SER A 97 -5.01 -30.82 -18.13
C SER A 97 -5.99 -30.35 -19.23
N VAL A 98 -7.21 -30.80 -19.20
CA VAL A 98 -8.22 -30.57 -20.26
C VAL A 98 -9.43 -29.82 -19.69
N TRP A 99 -9.82 -30.13 -18.49
CA TRP A 99 -11.05 -29.70 -17.89
C TRP A 99 -10.85 -28.88 -16.64
N HIS A 100 -11.79 -27.99 -16.36
CA HIS A 100 -11.97 -27.34 -15.08
C HIS A 100 -13.32 -27.78 -14.51
N ALA A 101 -13.38 -28.12 -13.24
CA ALA A 101 -14.59 -28.69 -12.64
C ALA A 101 -15.80 -27.74 -12.71
N ASP A 102 -15.55 -26.41 -12.64
CA ASP A 102 -16.53 -25.34 -12.78
C ASP A 102 -16.98 -25.08 -14.22
N SER A 103 -16.32 -25.69 -15.21
CA SER A 103 -16.65 -25.54 -16.62
C SER A 103 -17.54 -26.67 -17.18
N VAL A 104 -18.06 -27.53 -16.32
CA VAL A 104 -18.84 -28.69 -16.76
C VAL A 104 -20.14 -28.84 -15.98
N PHE A 105 -21.24 -28.88 -16.71
CA PHE A 105 -22.55 -29.14 -16.16
C PHE A 105 -23.18 -30.33 -16.86
N GLU A 106 -23.16 -31.48 -16.24
CA GLU A 106 -23.72 -32.72 -16.82
C GLU A 106 -25.16 -32.96 -16.37
N SER A 107 -25.96 -33.50 -17.30
CA SER A 107 -27.37 -33.82 -17.10
C SER A 107 -28.21 -32.61 -16.64
N PHE A 108 -27.91 -31.43 -17.17
CA PHE A 108 -28.69 -30.23 -16.91
C PHE A 108 -30.10 -30.38 -17.46
N GLN A 109 -31.09 -30.04 -16.62
CA GLN A 109 -32.50 -29.95 -17.00
C GLN A 109 -33.18 -28.91 -16.09
N GLY A 110 -34.04 -28.08 -16.66
CA GLY A 110 -34.69 -26.99 -15.96
C GLY A 110 -34.06 -25.64 -16.26
N ASP A 111 -34.18 -24.70 -15.33
CA ASP A 111 -33.65 -23.37 -15.45
C ASP A 111 -32.39 -23.22 -14.57
N GLY A 112 -31.39 -22.49 -15.04
CA GLY A 112 -30.18 -22.23 -14.28
C GLY A 112 -29.46 -20.99 -14.78
N THR A 113 -29.03 -20.17 -13.82
CA THR A 113 -28.21 -19.00 -14.07
C THR A 113 -26.95 -19.13 -13.23
N TRP A 114 -25.78 -18.96 -13.85
CA TRP A 114 -24.50 -18.92 -13.13
C TRP A 114 -23.50 -18.01 -13.84
N HIS A 115 -22.45 -17.65 -13.12
CA HIS A 115 -21.28 -16.96 -13.67
C HIS A 115 -20.14 -17.95 -13.84
N TRP A 116 -19.36 -17.76 -14.89
CA TRP A 116 -18.13 -18.50 -15.11
C TRP A 116 -17.00 -17.56 -15.46
N THR A 117 -15.87 -17.69 -14.79
CA THR A 117 -14.69 -16.87 -14.99
C THR A 117 -13.62 -17.68 -15.72
N ALA A 118 -13.03 -17.10 -16.76
CA ALA A 118 -11.96 -17.73 -17.52
C ALA A 118 -10.74 -17.97 -16.61
N PRO A 119 -10.23 -19.24 -16.53
CA PRO A 119 -9.17 -19.60 -15.58
C PRO A 119 -7.84 -18.91 -15.86
N ASP A 120 -7.13 -18.53 -14.80
CA ASP A 120 -5.83 -17.83 -14.86
C ASP A 120 -4.72 -18.65 -15.53
N ASP A 121 -4.78 -19.99 -15.43
CA ASP A 121 -3.76 -20.88 -15.96
C ASP A 121 -3.83 -21.07 -17.48
N ARG A 122 -4.85 -20.52 -18.15
CA ARG A 122 -5.05 -20.64 -19.59
C ARG A 122 -4.61 -19.41 -20.39
N GLY A 123 -4.45 -18.25 -19.74
CA GLY A 123 -4.15 -16.96 -20.40
C GLY A 123 -5.20 -16.59 -21.45
N ASP A 124 -4.85 -15.71 -22.38
CA ASP A 124 -5.73 -15.33 -23.49
C ASP A 124 -5.92 -16.53 -24.41
N THR A 125 -7.13 -17.10 -24.43
CA THR A 125 -7.44 -18.26 -25.26
C THR A 125 -8.87 -18.20 -25.78
N ARG A 126 -9.11 -18.90 -26.91
CA ARG A 126 -10.46 -19.03 -27.46
C ARG A 126 -11.20 -20.12 -26.72
N TRP A 127 -12.45 -19.84 -26.35
CA TRP A 127 -13.32 -20.76 -25.63
C TRP A 127 -14.53 -21.16 -26.47
N TYR A 128 -15.02 -22.37 -26.22
CA TYR A 128 -16.21 -22.94 -26.82
C TYR A 128 -17.12 -23.48 -25.74
N LEU A 129 -18.41 -23.16 -25.87
CA LEU A 129 -19.47 -23.81 -25.11
C LEU A 129 -20.05 -24.93 -25.98
N VAL A 130 -20.20 -26.12 -25.43
CA VAL A 130 -20.84 -27.25 -26.07
C VAL A 130 -22.12 -27.59 -25.30
N LEU A 131 -23.25 -27.58 -26.02
CA LEU A 131 -24.53 -28.09 -25.55
C LEU A 131 -24.66 -29.52 -26.16
N ASP A 132 -24.57 -30.53 -25.32
CA ASP A 132 -24.42 -31.91 -25.73
C ASP A 132 -25.65 -32.73 -25.34
N ASN A 133 -26.37 -33.33 -26.36
CA ASN A 133 -27.47 -34.25 -26.17
C ASN A 133 -27.10 -35.64 -26.71
N MET A 134 -25.86 -36.07 -26.45
CA MET A 134 -25.38 -37.39 -26.88
C MET A 134 -24.80 -38.18 -25.72
N ALA A 135 -24.82 -39.48 -25.80
CA ALA A 135 -24.13 -40.35 -24.86
C ALA A 135 -22.63 -40.37 -25.18
N HIS A 136 -21.86 -39.49 -24.57
CA HIS A 136 -20.41 -39.48 -24.72
C HIS A 136 -19.78 -40.60 -23.87
N PRO A 137 -18.74 -41.33 -24.35
CA PRO A 137 -18.14 -42.44 -23.61
C PRO A 137 -17.51 -42.07 -22.27
N GLN A 138 -17.33 -40.78 -22.00
CA GLN A 138 -16.73 -40.26 -20.78
C GLN A 138 -17.74 -39.63 -19.81
N ASP A 139 -19.03 -39.63 -20.15
CA ASP A 139 -20.07 -39.20 -19.23
C ASP A 139 -20.05 -39.99 -17.94
N GLN A 140 -20.33 -39.33 -16.83
CA GLN A 140 -20.38 -39.97 -15.52
C GLN A 140 -21.78 -39.93 -14.91
N GLY A 141 -22.07 -40.92 -14.10
CA GLY A 141 -23.34 -41.02 -13.40
C GLY A 141 -24.54 -41.25 -14.31
N ASN A 142 -25.57 -40.44 -14.13
CA ASN A 142 -26.80 -40.49 -14.93
C ASN A 142 -26.73 -39.57 -16.17
N GLY A 143 -25.55 -39.10 -16.52
CA GLY A 143 -25.31 -38.12 -17.56
C GLY A 143 -25.37 -38.66 -18.99
N ALA A 144 -25.83 -39.86 -19.20
CA ALA A 144 -26.05 -40.40 -20.53
C ALA A 144 -27.28 -39.71 -21.16
N GLN A 145 -27.05 -38.65 -21.89
CA GLN A 145 -28.06 -37.99 -22.72
C GLN A 145 -28.28 -38.84 -23.98
N GLY A 146 -29.21 -38.40 -24.76
CA GLY A 146 -29.64 -39.13 -25.94
C GLY A 146 -30.89 -39.95 -25.66
N GLY A 147 -31.71 -40.10 -26.67
CA GLY A 147 -32.98 -40.80 -26.61
C GLY A 147 -34.19 -39.90 -26.72
N SER A 148 -34.04 -38.59 -26.62
CA SER A 148 -35.10 -37.60 -26.89
C SER A 148 -34.54 -36.29 -27.41
N LEU A 149 -35.36 -35.56 -28.13
CA LEU A 149 -35.09 -34.17 -28.49
C LEU A 149 -34.97 -33.33 -27.20
N ALA A 150 -33.96 -32.46 -27.14
CA ALA A 150 -33.80 -31.47 -26.07
C ALA A 150 -33.91 -30.05 -26.65
N THR A 151 -34.81 -29.24 -26.08
CA THR A 151 -34.89 -27.81 -26.41
C THR A 151 -34.11 -27.02 -25.37
N VAL A 152 -33.08 -26.31 -25.82
CA VAL A 152 -32.23 -25.50 -24.95
C VAL A 152 -32.36 -24.04 -25.35
N VAL A 153 -32.71 -23.17 -24.37
CA VAL A 153 -32.64 -21.71 -24.48
C VAL A 153 -31.42 -21.23 -23.75
N LEU A 154 -30.62 -20.37 -24.39
CA LEU A 154 -29.36 -19.88 -23.86
C LEU A 154 -29.29 -18.38 -24.07
N ASP A 155 -28.97 -17.63 -22.99
CA ASP A 155 -28.48 -16.27 -23.02
C ASP A 155 -27.08 -16.19 -22.36
N ILE A 156 -26.18 -15.43 -22.95
CA ILE A 156 -24.83 -15.23 -22.45
C ILE A 156 -24.53 -13.72 -22.47
N GLN A 157 -24.06 -13.20 -21.37
CA GLN A 157 -23.68 -11.78 -21.23
C GLN A 157 -22.28 -11.68 -20.65
N GLU A 158 -21.46 -10.75 -21.17
CA GLU A 158 -20.22 -10.36 -20.53
C GLU A 158 -20.53 -9.55 -19.26
N VAL A 159 -19.81 -9.84 -18.20
CA VAL A 159 -19.91 -9.10 -16.95
C VAL A 159 -18.81 -8.04 -16.94
N ASP A 160 -19.16 -6.80 -17.29
CA ASP A 160 -18.24 -5.65 -17.38
C ASP A 160 -17.51 -5.32 -16.06
N THR A 161 -18.14 -5.67 -14.95
CA THR A 161 -17.55 -5.54 -13.62
C THR A 161 -17.65 -6.90 -12.95
N PRO A 162 -16.55 -7.63 -12.79
CA PRO A 162 -16.60 -8.93 -12.14
C PRO A 162 -17.15 -8.75 -10.74
N VAL A 163 -18.28 -9.41 -10.46
CA VAL A 163 -18.79 -9.54 -9.11
C VAL A 163 -17.67 -10.20 -8.30
N PHE A 164 -17.40 -9.73 -7.07
CA PHE A 164 -16.42 -10.40 -6.22
C PHE A 164 -16.97 -11.76 -5.80
N GLY A 165 -16.97 -12.69 -6.75
CA GLY A 165 -17.45 -14.05 -6.62
C GLY A 165 -16.44 -14.88 -5.83
N ILE A 166 -16.90 -15.47 -4.72
CA ILE A 166 -16.11 -16.44 -3.94
C ILE A 166 -16.39 -17.85 -4.43
N VAL A 167 -17.63 -18.11 -4.77
CA VAL A 167 -18.07 -19.39 -5.31
C VAL A 167 -18.99 -19.13 -6.48
N ASP A 168 -18.73 -19.84 -7.57
CA ASP A 168 -19.63 -19.96 -8.70
C ASP A 168 -19.41 -21.36 -9.29
N THR A 169 -20.16 -22.33 -8.81
CA THR A 169 -19.89 -23.72 -9.12
C THR A 169 -21.15 -24.57 -9.13
N ILE A 170 -21.02 -25.71 -9.78
CA ILE A 170 -22.00 -26.76 -9.77
C ILE A 170 -21.56 -27.83 -8.79
N VAL A 171 -22.46 -28.18 -7.90
CA VAL A 171 -22.22 -29.17 -6.86
C VAL A 171 -23.02 -30.41 -7.13
N ARG A 172 -22.36 -31.57 -7.12
CA ARG A 172 -22.97 -32.87 -7.19
C ARG A 172 -22.61 -33.70 -5.98
N LEU A 173 -23.62 -34.16 -5.26
CA LEU A 173 -23.41 -34.94 -4.04
C LEU A 173 -24.22 -36.24 -4.11
N ASP A 174 -23.56 -37.34 -3.84
CA ASP A 174 -24.24 -38.59 -3.57
C ASP A 174 -25.06 -38.54 -2.28
N SER A 175 -25.95 -39.52 -2.12
CA SER A 175 -26.71 -39.67 -0.88
C SER A 175 -25.78 -39.73 0.34
N GLY A 176 -25.96 -38.82 1.30
CA GLY A 176 -25.15 -38.73 2.50
C GLY A 176 -23.79 -38.01 2.33
N GLY A 177 -23.55 -37.41 1.16
CA GLY A 177 -22.35 -36.62 0.86
C GLY A 177 -22.46 -35.17 1.34
N HIS A 178 -21.32 -34.51 1.46
CA HIS A 178 -21.20 -33.05 1.66
C HIS A 178 -19.95 -32.51 0.97
N SER A 179 -19.89 -31.22 0.76
CA SER A 179 -18.71 -30.53 0.21
C SER A 179 -18.54 -29.17 0.88
N VAL A 180 -17.28 -28.81 1.18
CA VAL A 180 -16.89 -27.47 1.57
C VAL A 180 -16.48 -26.73 0.30
N LEU A 181 -17.25 -25.71 -0.08
CA LEU A 181 -17.06 -24.97 -1.34
C LEU A 181 -16.12 -23.80 -1.19
N ALA A 182 -16.11 -23.15 -0.02
CA ALA A 182 -15.22 -22.03 0.27
C ALA A 182 -14.83 -22.03 1.75
N GLY A 183 -13.66 -21.49 2.02
CA GLY A 183 -13.11 -21.27 3.36
C GLY A 183 -11.65 -21.74 3.47
N PRO A 184 -10.92 -21.24 4.48
CA PRO A 184 -11.39 -20.23 5.44
C PRO A 184 -11.55 -18.85 4.81
N LEU A 185 -12.68 -18.19 5.11
CA LEU A 185 -12.97 -16.82 4.73
C LEU A 185 -12.92 -15.96 5.99
N VAL A 186 -12.07 -14.96 6.02
CA VAL A 186 -11.98 -13.98 7.12
C VAL A 186 -12.59 -12.68 6.65
N LEU A 187 -13.74 -12.30 7.25
CA LEU A 187 -14.57 -11.19 6.77
C LEU A 187 -14.63 -10.06 7.79
N ASP A 188 -14.73 -8.82 7.30
CA ASP A 188 -14.98 -7.62 8.11
C ASP A 188 -16.42 -7.55 8.58
N GLN A 189 -16.64 -6.93 9.75
CA GLN A 189 -18.00 -6.61 10.22
C GLN A 189 -18.74 -5.79 9.17
N GLY A 190 -19.98 -6.17 8.85
CA GLY A 190 -20.84 -5.49 7.89
C GLY A 190 -20.61 -5.90 6.43
N THR A 191 -19.59 -6.71 6.12
CA THR A 191 -19.49 -7.36 4.82
C THR A 191 -20.78 -8.12 4.53
N GLN A 192 -21.35 -7.92 3.35
CA GLN A 192 -22.55 -8.61 2.94
C GLN A 192 -22.19 -9.85 2.15
N VAL A 193 -22.68 -10.98 2.57
CA VAL A 193 -22.57 -12.27 1.89
C VAL A 193 -23.89 -12.54 1.17
N ASN A 194 -23.84 -12.66 -0.15
CA ASN A 194 -25.00 -13.03 -0.96
C ASN A 194 -24.82 -14.44 -1.49
N LEU A 195 -25.80 -15.29 -1.26
CA LEU A 195 -25.84 -16.67 -1.75
C LEU A 195 -27.03 -16.83 -2.68
N PHE A 196 -26.78 -17.42 -3.86
CA PHE A 196 -27.80 -17.85 -4.79
C PHE A 196 -27.63 -19.34 -5.04
N VAL A 197 -28.70 -20.10 -4.86
CA VAL A 197 -28.68 -21.54 -5.01
C VAL A 197 -29.83 -21.95 -5.89
N THR A 198 -29.53 -22.69 -6.95
CA THR A 198 -30.55 -23.28 -7.83
C THR A 198 -30.36 -24.79 -7.84
N THR A 199 -31.33 -25.52 -7.29
CA THR A 199 -31.32 -26.98 -7.19
C THR A 199 -32.09 -27.57 -8.33
N MET A 200 -31.42 -28.41 -9.10
CA MET A 200 -32.03 -29.15 -10.22
C MET A 200 -32.44 -30.54 -9.83
N GLN A 201 -31.77 -31.13 -8.86
CA GLN A 201 -32.09 -32.46 -8.35
C GLN A 201 -31.77 -32.57 -6.87
N GLY A 202 -32.68 -33.20 -6.11
CA GLY A 202 -32.52 -33.42 -4.70
C GLY A 202 -33.00 -32.23 -3.85
N ALA A 203 -32.55 -32.15 -2.63
CA ALA A 203 -32.85 -31.09 -1.68
C ALA A 203 -31.65 -30.89 -0.74
N PRO A 204 -30.60 -30.17 -1.17
CA PRO A 204 -29.43 -29.90 -0.34
C PRO A 204 -29.75 -28.92 0.78
N ASP A 205 -28.92 -28.96 1.81
CA ASP A 205 -28.78 -27.90 2.78
C ASP A 205 -27.50 -27.11 2.48
N ILE A 206 -27.55 -25.80 2.71
CA ILE A 206 -26.41 -24.88 2.55
C ILE A 206 -26.16 -24.21 3.88
N PHE A 207 -24.92 -24.26 4.36
CA PHE A 207 -24.53 -23.71 5.63
C PHE A 207 -23.35 -22.76 5.51
N LEU A 208 -23.42 -21.61 6.19
CA LEU A 208 -22.23 -20.84 6.58
C LEU A 208 -21.86 -21.25 8.00
N MET A 209 -20.63 -21.71 8.19
CA MET A 209 -20.15 -22.27 9.46
C MET A 209 -18.83 -21.61 9.86
N THR A 210 -18.60 -21.46 11.17
CA THR A 210 -17.26 -21.22 11.71
C THR A 210 -16.44 -22.51 11.69
N ASP A 211 -15.12 -22.41 11.85
CA ASP A 211 -14.22 -23.58 11.99
C ASP A 211 -14.67 -24.55 13.09
N VAL A 212 -15.10 -24.04 14.25
CA VAL A 212 -15.61 -24.84 15.37
C VAL A 212 -16.89 -25.58 14.99
N GLN A 213 -17.79 -24.92 14.28
CA GLN A 213 -19.06 -25.53 13.84
C GLN A 213 -18.81 -26.58 12.75
N LEU A 214 -17.88 -26.32 11.83
CA LEU A 214 -17.47 -27.29 10.81
C LEU A 214 -16.86 -28.54 11.44
N GLU A 215 -16.00 -28.39 12.47
CA GLU A 215 -15.44 -29.52 13.19
C GLU A 215 -16.53 -30.38 13.86
N PHE A 216 -17.50 -29.76 14.54
CA PHE A 216 -18.64 -30.49 15.10
C PHE A 216 -19.51 -31.16 14.04
N TYR A 217 -19.73 -30.47 12.93
CA TYR A 217 -20.47 -31.01 11.79
C TYR A 217 -19.79 -32.24 11.20
N GLU A 218 -18.46 -32.22 11.00
CA GLU A 218 -17.69 -33.35 10.50
C GLU A 218 -17.71 -34.55 11.46
N GLN A 219 -17.76 -34.29 12.77
CA GLN A 219 -17.93 -35.33 13.79
C GLN A 219 -19.36 -35.89 13.87
N GLY A 220 -20.30 -35.36 13.09
CA GLY A 220 -21.69 -35.82 13.04
C GLY A 220 -22.56 -35.42 14.22
N THR A 221 -22.19 -34.36 14.94
CA THR A 221 -22.88 -33.96 16.17
C THR A 221 -24.04 -33.00 15.97
N THR A 222 -23.91 -31.95 15.20
CA THR A 222 -25.01 -31.03 14.83
C THR A 222 -24.64 -30.26 13.57
N ALA A 223 -25.61 -30.08 12.68
CA ALA A 223 -25.45 -29.26 11.47
C ALA A 223 -26.25 -27.96 11.67
N ASN A 224 -25.69 -27.03 12.41
CA ASN A 224 -26.26 -25.69 12.52
C ASN A 224 -25.30 -24.70 11.90
N GLY A 225 -25.80 -23.78 11.09
CA GLY A 225 -25.05 -22.62 10.66
C GLY A 225 -24.70 -21.67 11.79
N MET A 226 -24.05 -20.57 11.45
CA MET A 226 -23.56 -19.58 12.43
C MET A 226 -24.69 -18.89 13.18
N ASP A 227 -25.76 -18.59 12.49
CA ASP A 227 -26.92 -17.89 13.06
C ASP A 227 -28.20 -18.59 12.59
N ASP A 228 -28.87 -19.23 13.51
CA ASP A 228 -29.93 -20.21 13.34
C ASP A 228 -31.07 -19.87 12.34
N ASN A 229 -31.12 -18.63 11.86
CA ASN A 229 -32.12 -18.21 10.88
C ASN A 229 -31.61 -17.48 9.65
N ASN A 230 -30.34 -17.07 9.64
CA ASN A 230 -29.82 -16.14 8.64
C ASN A 230 -28.59 -16.67 7.87
N SER A 231 -28.03 -17.79 8.27
CA SER A 231 -26.83 -18.37 7.64
C SER A 231 -27.08 -19.76 7.04
N ASP A 232 -28.30 -20.26 7.13
CA ASP A 232 -28.70 -21.59 6.66
C ASP A 232 -29.80 -21.53 5.62
N MET A 233 -29.66 -22.32 4.58
CA MET A 233 -30.74 -22.64 3.65
C MET A 233 -31.00 -24.15 3.73
N LEU A 234 -32.11 -24.53 4.33
CA LEU A 234 -32.44 -25.96 4.51
C LEU A 234 -33.38 -26.45 3.44
N LEU A 235 -33.15 -27.65 2.95
CA LEU A 235 -33.99 -28.37 1.96
C LEU A 235 -34.31 -27.49 0.73
N VAL A 236 -33.29 -26.99 0.08
CA VAL A 236 -33.45 -26.17 -1.12
C VAL A 236 -33.97 -27.04 -2.28
N LEU A 237 -35.22 -26.83 -2.68
CA LEU A 237 -35.91 -27.65 -3.70
C LEU A 237 -35.85 -27.03 -5.09
N GLU A 238 -35.77 -25.72 -5.17
CA GLU A 238 -35.77 -24.94 -6.40
C GLU A 238 -34.71 -23.82 -6.26
N GLU A 239 -35.05 -22.62 -6.64
CA GLU A 239 -34.20 -21.43 -6.46
C GLU A 239 -34.36 -20.84 -5.05
N ARG A 240 -33.25 -20.46 -4.44
CA ARG A 240 -33.26 -19.77 -3.16
C ARG A 240 -32.08 -18.81 -3.04
N SER A 241 -32.33 -17.63 -2.49
CA SER A 241 -31.30 -16.62 -2.21
C SER A 241 -31.23 -16.28 -0.73
N LEU A 242 -30.06 -15.95 -0.26
CA LEU A 242 -29.77 -15.48 1.09
C LEU A 242 -28.86 -14.26 1.00
N SER A 243 -29.16 -13.23 1.77
CA SER A 243 -28.26 -12.11 2.01
C SER A 243 -28.00 -11.99 3.53
N TRP A 244 -26.76 -12.11 3.92
CA TRP A 244 -26.34 -12.10 5.31
C TRP A 244 -25.24 -11.06 5.52
N SER A 245 -25.36 -10.23 6.57
CA SER A 245 -24.33 -9.27 6.96
C SER A 245 -23.51 -9.81 8.13
N VAL A 246 -22.20 -9.81 7.98
CA VAL A 246 -21.26 -10.25 9.02
C VAL A 246 -21.43 -9.37 10.26
N SER A 247 -21.79 -9.98 11.39
CA SER A 247 -21.91 -9.27 12.67
C SER A 247 -20.55 -9.16 13.38
N SER A 248 -20.50 -8.36 14.44
CA SER A 248 -19.30 -8.24 15.30
C SER A 248 -18.82 -9.58 15.86
N ASP A 249 -19.73 -10.53 16.04
CA ASP A 249 -19.42 -11.82 16.65
C ASP A 249 -18.63 -12.76 15.72
N TYR A 250 -18.73 -12.51 14.41
CA TYR A 250 -18.07 -13.31 13.36
C TYR A 250 -16.91 -12.61 12.68
N THR A 251 -16.67 -11.35 13.00
CA THR A 251 -15.56 -10.58 12.45
C THR A 251 -14.23 -11.24 12.79
N GLY A 252 -13.41 -11.51 11.76
CA GLY A 252 -12.09 -12.10 11.92
C GLY A 252 -12.09 -13.59 12.26
N GLN A 253 -13.25 -14.26 12.25
CA GLN A 253 -13.31 -15.72 12.37
C GLN A 253 -13.15 -16.40 11.00
N ASP A 254 -12.65 -17.64 11.01
CA ASP A 254 -12.61 -18.49 9.84
C ASP A 254 -14.00 -19.02 9.53
N LEU A 255 -14.55 -18.63 8.35
CA LEU A 255 -15.89 -19.01 7.92
C LEU A 255 -15.80 -19.95 6.71
N TYR A 256 -16.75 -20.88 6.64
CA TYR A 256 -16.81 -21.91 5.62
C TYR A 256 -18.21 -22.02 5.02
N LEU A 257 -18.30 -22.19 3.70
CA LEU A 257 -19.53 -22.52 2.97
C LEU A 257 -19.59 -24.02 2.73
N VAL A 258 -20.65 -24.64 3.24
CA VAL A 258 -20.85 -26.10 3.15
C VAL A 258 -22.14 -26.41 2.44
N VAL A 259 -22.11 -27.33 1.48
CA VAL A 259 -23.30 -27.95 0.86
C VAL A 259 -23.43 -29.37 1.37
N ASP A 260 -24.61 -29.73 1.82
CA ASP A 260 -24.88 -30.99 2.49
C ASP A 260 -26.05 -31.76 1.88
N ASN A 261 -25.87 -33.05 1.71
CA ASN A 261 -26.90 -34.02 1.34
C ASN A 261 -26.97 -35.17 2.35
N ARG A 262 -26.69 -34.91 3.62
CA ARG A 262 -26.76 -35.92 4.70
C ARG A 262 -28.13 -35.85 5.40
N PRO A 263 -28.75 -37.02 5.69
CA PRO A 263 -29.93 -37.04 6.56
C PRO A 263 -29.48 -36.73 7.97
N GLY A 264 -29.90 -35.63 8.57
CA GLY A 264 -29.48 -35.28 9.91
C GLY A 264 -30.41 -34.35 10.67
N PRO A 265 -30.31 -34.28 12.02
CA PRO A 265 -30.95 -33.27 12.81
C PRO A 265 -30.23 -31.91 12.64
N PRO A 266 -30.97 -30.77 12.77
CA PRO A 266 -32.40 -30.71 13.10
C PRO A 266 -33.32 -30.85 11.89
N SER A 267 -32.84 -30.73 10.67
CA SER A 267 -33.60 -30.85 9.41
C SER A 267 -32.68 -30.95 8.20
N GLY A 268 -31.60 -31.69 8.35
CA GLY A 268 -30.61 -31.89 7.29
C GLY A 268 -31.22 -32.41 6.02
N GLY A 269 -30.48 -32.24 4.93
CA GLY A 269 -30.85 -32.64 3.56
C GLY A 269 -31.61 -33.93 3.50
N ALA A 270 -32.41 -34.13 2.48
CA ALA A 270 -33.24 -35.35 2.37
C ALA A 270 -32.40 -36.61 2.47
N GLY A 271 -31.10 -36.57 2.19
CA GLY A 271 -30.12 -37.66 2.32
C GLY A 271 -30.44 -38.88 1.46
N THR A 272 -31.51 -38.83 0.71
CA THR A 272 -32.01 -39.89 -0.11
C THR A 272 -31.91 -39.49 -1.60
N GLY A 273 -30.97 -40.05 -2.27
CA GLY A 273 -30.76 -39.78 -3.66
C GLY A 273 -29.58 -38.82 -3.92
N PHE A 274 -29.46 -38.42 -5.11
CA PHE A 274 -28.41 -37.57 -5.64
C PHE A 274 -28.83 -36.11 -5.60
N VAL A 275 -27.91 -35.20 -5.32
CA VAL A 275 -28.11 -33.76 -5.39
C VAL A 275 -27.31 -33.17 -6.55
N ALA A 276 -27.94 -32.29 -7.32
CA ALA A 276 -27.28 -31.41 -8.29
C ALA A 276 -27.81 -29.99 -8.07
N THR A 277 -26.90 -29.06 -7.80
CA THR A 277 -27.24 -27.68 -7.50
C THR A 277 -26.13 -26.73 -7.98
N THR A 278 -26.50 -25.53 -8.43
CA THR A 278 -25.57 -24.43 -8.61
C THR A 278 -25.51 -23.65 -7.33
N VAL A 279 -24.32 -23.18 -6.99
CA VAL A 279 -24.11 -22.31 -5.83
C VAL A 279 -23.25 -21.13 -6.26
N VAL A 280 -23.78 -19.93 -6.09
CA VAL A 280 -23.07 -18.66 -6.31
C VAL A 280 -22.99 -17.94 -4.96
N MET A 281 -21.79 -17.55 -4.58
CA MET A 281 -21.53 -16.77 -3.38
C MET A 281 -20.74 -15.51 -3.73
N ASP A 282 -21.38 -14.36 -3.51
CA ASP A 282 -20.81 -13.06 -3.72
C ASP A 282 -20.57 -12.35 -2.39
N LEU A 283 -19.47 -11.62 -2.30
CA LEU A 283 -19.18 -10.72 -1.18
C LEU A 283 -19.32 -9.27 -1.62
N ILE A 284 -19.98 -8.48 -0.77
CA ILE A 284 -19.97 -7.02 -0.87
C ILE A 284 -19.12 -6.50 0.29
N PRO A 285 -17.80 -6.26 0.07
CA PRO A 285 -16.90 -5.82 1.11
C PRO A 285 -17.22 -4.39 1.56
N ILE A 286 -16.92 -4.07 2.81
CA ILE A 286 -16.95 -2.70 3.32
C ILE A 286 -15.75 -1.96 2.74
N LEU A 287 -15.99 -0.73 2.30
CA LEU A 287 -14.98 0.21 1.87
C LEU A 287 -15.06 1.45 2.76
N GLU A 288 -14.35 1.42 3.87
CA GLU A 288 -14.21 2.52 4.81
C GLU A 288 -12.72 2.88 4.93
N PRO A 289 -12.16 3.59 3.93
CA PRO A 289 -10.74 3.94 3.97
C PRO A 289 -10.45 4.81 5.19
N THR A 290 -9.31 4.53 5.82
CA THR A 290 -8.84 5.28 6.98
C THR A 290 -7.38 5.68 6.81
N ILE A 291 -7.05 6.91 7.20
CA ILE A 291 -5.67 7.38 7.26
C ILE A 291 -5.22 7.28 8.71
N THR A 292 -4.21 6.43 8.94
CA THR A 292 -3.60 6.27 10.26
C THR A 292 -2.95 7.58 10.69
N ASN A 293 -3.11 7.95 11.96
CA ASN A 293 -2.53 9.18 12.53
C ASN A 293 -2.95 10.48 11.83
N ALA A 294 -4.13 10.56 11.23
CA ALA A 294 -4.62 11.75 10.54
C ALA A 294 -4.50 13.05 11.37
N SER A 295 -4.67 12.97 12.69
CA SER A 295 -4.54 14.14 13.58
C SER A 295 -3.11 14.69 13.66
N SER A 296 -2.08 13.87 13.48
CA SER A 296 -0.68 14.30 13.47
C SER A 296 -0.25 14.89 12.13
N LEU A 297 -1.08 14.71 11.10
CA LEU A 297 -0.84 15.24 9.75
C LEU A 297 -1.62 16.53 9.48
N ALA A 298 -2.26 17.12 10.50
CA ALA A 298 -3.02 18.36 10.34
C ALA A 298 -2.13 19.56 9.99
N THR A 299 -0.90 19.59 10.54
CA THR A 299 0.15 20.54 10.22
C THR A 299 1.44 19.77 10.02
N ILE A 300 2.13 20.04 8.92
CA ILE A 300 3.38 19.40 8.51
C ILE A 300 4.41 20.48 8.22
N ASP A 301 5.61 20.28 8.72
CA ASP A 301 6.74 21.18 8.46
C ASP A 301 7.20 21.06 7.00
N VAL A 302 7.55 22.18 6.39
CA VAL A 302 8.09 22.22 5.02
C VAL A 302 9.33 21.33 4.92
N GLY A 303 9.43 20.52 3.87
CA GLY A 303 10.55 19.61 3.62
C GLY A 303 10.56 18.35 4.49
N ALA A 304 9.69 18.23 5.49
CA ALA A 304 9.64 17.04 6.33
C ALA A 304 9.10 15.82 5.56
N GLU A 305 9.79 14.70 5.68
CA GLU A 305 9.28 13.42 5.18
C GLU A 305 8.23 12.85 6.15
N VAL A 306 7.04 12.57 5.63
CA VAL A 306 5.94 11.96 6.37
C VAL A 306 5.44 10.70 5.68
N ILE A 307 4.90 9.78 6.47
CA ILE A 307 4.28 8.57 5.96
C ILE A 307 2.77 8.75 5.99
N LEU A 308 2.14 8.64 4.81
CA LEU A 308 0.70 8.49 4.66
C LEU A 308 0.40 6.99 4.70
N ASP A 309 -0.38 6.55 5.68
CA ASP A 309 -0.59 5.13 5.95
C ASP A 309 -2.09 4.83 6.00
N ALA A 310 -2.55 3.94 5.11
CA ALA A 310 -3.91 3.43 5.01
C ALA A 310 -4.06 2.01 5.57
N SER A 311 -3.05 1.44 6.21
CA SER A 311 -3.02 0.04 6.67
C SER A 311 -4.09 -0.29 7.73
N SER A 312 -4.66 0.73 8.38
CA SER A 312 -5.78 0.59 9.32
C SER A 312 -7.15 0.47 8.64
N THR A 313 -7.23 0.61 7.32
CA THR A 313 -8.46 0.37 6.56
C THR A 313 -8.88 -1.09 6.70
N PRO A 314 -10.18 -1.38 7.02
CA PRO A 314 -10.67 -2.75 7.09
C PRO A 314 -10.45 -3.51 5.78
N ASN A 315 -9.73 -4.64 5.84
CA ASN A 315 -9.36 -5.46 4.66
C ASN A 315 -9.08 -6.92 5.03
N LEU A 316 -9.84 -7.50 5.98
CA LEU A 316 -9.57 -8.86 6.49
C LEU A 316 -9.64 -9.95 5.42
N SER A 317 -10.49 -9.78 4.42
CA SER A 317 -10.63 -10.75 3.31
C SER A 317 -9.75 -10.42 2.09
N ASN A 318 -8.76 -9.52 2.23
CA ASN A 318 -7.87 -9.09 1.16
C ASN A 318 -8.60 -8.60 -0.11
N GLN A 319 -9.75 -7.94 0.07
CA GLN A 319 -10.51 -7.35 -1.03
C GLN A 319 -9.82 -6.14 -1.67
N ILE A 320 -8.96 -5.47 -0.91
CA ILE A 320 -8.18 -4.32 -1.37
C ILE A 320 -6.74 -4.79 -1.53
N ASP A 321 -6.19 -4.64 -2.72
CA ASP A 321 -4.79 -4.96 -2.98
C ASP A 321 -3.86 -3.95 -2.30
N SER A 322 -2.83 -4.43 -1.58
CA SER A 322 -1.95 -3.56 -0.79
C SER A 322 -1.04 -2.65 -1.62
N GLU A 323 -0.76 -3.01 -2.87
CA GLU A 323 0.14 -2.27 -3.75
C GLU A 323 -0.62 -1.32 -4.67
N THR A 324 -1.79 -1.71 -5.15
CA THR A 324 -2.54 -1.00 -6.20
C THR A 324 -3.91 -0.50 -5.75
N GLY A 325 -4.50 -1.12 -4.73
CA GLY A 325 -5.85 -0.83 -4.28
C GLY A 325 -5.96 0.42 -3.39
N PHE A 326 -4.86 0.91 -2.81
CA PHE A 326 -4.80 2.18 -2.11
C PHE A 326 -4.15 3.22 -3.01
N GLN A 327 -4.90 4.25 -3.35
CA GLN A 327 -4.47 5.27 -4.30
C GLN A 327 -4.54 6.65 -3.63
N TRP A 328 -3.49 7.45 -3.83
CA TRP A 328 -3.33 8.72 -3.16
C TRP A 328 -3.27 9.89 -4.14
N ASP A 329 -4.01 10.94 -3.82
CA ASP A 329 -3.86 12.29 -4.34
C ASP A 329 -3.11 13.11 -3.29
N THR A 330 -1.81 13.32 -3.50
CA THR A 330 -0.93 13.96 -2.51
C THR A 330 -0.80 15.46 -2.68
N ASN A 331 -1.31 16.02 -3.78
CA ASN A 331 -1.23 17.44 -4.11
C ASN A 331 -2.61 18.12 -4.17
N GLY A 332 -3.70 17.35 -4.05
CA GLY A 332 -5.08 17.86 -4.04
C GLY A 332 -5.60 18.28 -5.42
N ASP A 333 -5.00 17.76 -6.51
CA ASP A 333 -5.43 18.11 -7.88
C ASP A 333 -6.55 17.20 -8.43
N GLY A 334 -6.94 16.17 -7.67
CA GLY A 334 -7.98 15.20 -8.01
C GLY A 334 -7.47 13.99 -8.80
N PHE A 335 -6.18 13.91 -9.10
CA PHE A 335 -5.57 12.74 -9.73
C PHE A 335 -4.86 11.87 -8.68
N TYR A 336 -5.12 10.58 -8.74
CA TYR A 336 -4.57 9.57 -7.82
C TYR A 336 -3.38 8.90 -8.51
N ASP A 337 -2.22 9.52 -8.46
CA ASP A 337 -1.02 9.13 -9.21
C ASP A 337 -0.01 8.31 -8.40
N THR A 338 -0.25 8.16 -7.10
CA THR A 338 0.59 7.36 -6.20
C THR A 338 -0.24 6.24 -5.58
N ALA A 339 0.32 5.03 -5.51
CA ALA A 339 -0.37 3.87 -4.96
C ALA A 339 0.48 3.15 -3.90
N GLY A 340 -0.22 2.49 -2.97
CA GLY A 340 0.35 1.70 -1.87
C GLY A 340 -0.40 1.89 -0.56
N SER A 341 -0.41 0.87 0.29
CA SER A 341 -1.03 0.95 1.62
C SER A 341 -0.30 1.91 2.56
N ALA A 342 0.98 2.19 2.31
CA ALA A 342 1.76 3.24 2.96
C ALA A 342 2.73 3.86 1.95
N ILE A 343 2.81 5.20 1.93
CA ILE A 343 3.68 5.96 1.04
C ILE A 343 4.43 7.03 1.83
N THR A 344 5.63 7.41 1.38
CA THR A 344 6.39 8.52 1.95
C THR A 344 6.30 9.72 1.02
N VAL A 345 5.98 10.89 1.57
CA VAL A 345 5.83 12.14 0.83
C VAL A 345 6.48 13.30 1.58
N SER A 346 6.83 14.36 0.86
CA SER A 346 7.28 15.64 1.41
C SER A 346 6.80 16.79 0.50
N TRP A 347 6.74 18.00 1.05
CA TRP A 347 6.35 19.20 0.31
C TRP A 347 7.37 20.30 0.56
N ASP A 348 7.85 20.92 -0.52
CA ASP A 348 8.95 21.91 -0.48
C ASP A 348 8.46 23.35 -0.29
N GLU A 349 7.15 23.60 -0.31
CA GLU A 349 6.56 24.93 -0.21
C GLU A 349 5.34 24.94 0.72
N PRO A 350 5.13 26.01 1.51
CA PRO A 350 3.93 26.18 2.32
C PRO A 350 2.67 26.19 1.47
N ASN A 351 1.68 25.40 1.87
CA ASN A 351 0.40 25.29 1.17
C ASN A 351 -0.69 24.70 2.06
N GLN A 352 -1.95 24.86 1.65
CA GLN A 352 -3.07 24.11 2.21
C GLN A 352 -3.55 23.12 1.15
N ILE A 353 -3.48 21.86 1.46
CA ILE A 353 -3.83 20.78 0.55
C ILE A 353 -4.90 19.88 1.16
N SER A 354 -5.67 19.25 0.29
CA SER A 354 -6.63 18.20 0.65
C SER A 354 -6.11 16.89 0.10
N ILE A 355 -5.41 16.13 0.94
CA ILE A 355 -4.87 14.82 0.56
C ILE A 355 -6.03 13.84 0.40
N GLY A 356 -6.15 13.21 -0.78
CA GLY A 356 -7.16 12.20 -1.07
C GLY A 356 -6.61 10.79 -0.88
N LEU A 357 -7.35 9.93 -0.18
CA LEU A 357 -7.14 8.48 -0.19
C LEU A 357 -8.35 7.80 -0.82
N ARG A 358 -8.14 7.06 -1.89
CA ARG A 358 -9.13 6.21 -2.53
C ARG A 358 -8.76 4.75 -2.34
N ALA A 359 -9.64 3.99 -1.68
CA ALA A 359 -9.55 2.53 -1.65
C ALA A 359 -10.38 1.95 -2.79
N VAL A 360 -9.80 1.01 -3.54
CA VAL A 360 -10.44 0.30 -4.65
C VAL A 360 -10.41 -1.19 -4.34
N SER A 361 -11.58 -1.80 -4.29
CA SER A 361 -11.69 -3.25 -4.07
C SER A 361 -11.57 -4.03 -5.38
N LYS A 362 -11.28 -5.33 -5.28
CA LYS A 362 -11.13 -6.24 -6.43
C LYS A 362 -12.39 -6.37 -7.28
N ASP A 363 -13.55 -6.04 -6.73
CA ASP A 363 -14.84 -5.98 -7.44
C ASP A 363 -15.09 -4.63 -8.14
N GLY A 364 -14.08 -3.75 -8.19
CA GLY A 364 -14.16 -2.45 -8.86
C GLY A 364 -14.84 -1.33 -8.08
N ARG A 365 -15.42 -1.59 -6.90
CA ARG A 365 -15.98 -0.53 -6.06
C ARG A 365 -14.88 0.32 -5.47
N SER A 366 -15.17 1.58 -5.24
CA SER A 366 -14.22 2.50 -4.60
C SER A 366 -14.90 3.40 -3.57
N ALA A 367 -14.14 3.77 -2.56
CA ALA A 367 -14.51 4.80 -1.59
C ALA A 367 -13.33 5.75 -1.38
N THR A 368 -13.63 7.02 -1.10
CA THR A 368 -12.62 8.06 -0.97
C THR A 368 -12.85 8.84 0.31
N ILE A 369 -11.75 9.16 1.00
CA ILE A 369 -11.73 10.14 2.10
C ILE A 369 -10.70 11.21 1.83
N TYR A 370 -10.84 12.35 2.49
CA TYR A 370 -9.94 13.49 2.35
C TYR A 370 -9.41 13.91 3.72
N LEU A 371 -8.13 14.29 3.74
CA LEU A 371 -7.45 14.87 4.89
C LEU A 371 -6.98 16.27 4.51
N ASN A 372 -7.51 17.30 5.19
CA ASN A 372 -7.03 18.66 5.03
C ASN A 372 -5.78 18.85 5.87
N THR A 373 -4.71 19.29 5.23
CA THR A 373 -3.38 19.46 5.80
C THR A 373 -2.86 20.85 5.49
N THR A 374 -2.24 21.48 6.45
CA THR A 374 -1.49 22.73 6.27
C THR A 374 0.00 22.41 6.25
N ILE A 375 0.68 22.76 5.18
CA ILE A 375 2.14 22.72 5.09
C ILE A 375 2.64 24.12 5.43
N GLU A 376 3.42 24.24 6.47
CA GLU A 376 3.96 25.52 6.92
C GLU A 376 5.35 25.31 7.52
N ASP A 377 6.15 26.36 7.52
CA ASP A 377 7.45 26.35 8.20
C ASP A 377 7.24 26.56 9.68
N ILE A 378 7.50 25.53 10.48
CA ILE A 378 7.36 25.54 11.94
C ILE A 378 8.69 25.37 12.66
N SER A 379 9.77 25.23 11.92
CA SER A 379 11.12 25.03 12.45
C SER A 379 11.92 26.32 12.38
N PRO A 380 12.41 26.88 13.51
CA PRO A 380 13.22 28.08 13.49
C PRO A 380 14.59 27.81 12.84
N PRO A 381 15.25 28.85 12.26
CA PRO A 381 16.55 28.72 11.62
C PRO A 381 17.61 28.06 12.51
N GLU A 382 18.41 27.18 11.93
CA GLU A 382 19.59 26.61 12.57
C GLU A 382 20.77 27.56 12.42
N VAL A 383 21.36 27.99 13.56
CA VAL A 383 22.50 28.92 13.57
C VAL A 383 23.63 28.31 14.39
N SER A 384 24.83 28.23 13.80
CA SER A 384 26.06 27.91 14.51
C SER A 384 27.04 29.06 14.40
N LEU A 385 27.60 29.50 15.54
CA LEU A 385 28.62 30.57 15.62
C LEU A 385 29.98 29.94 15.87
N SER A 386 31.06 30.47 15.24
CA SER A 386 32.45 30.00 15.41
C SER A 386 33.00 30.18 16.83
N ALA A 387 32.33 30.97 17.64
CA ALA A 387 32.66 31.18 19.04
C ALA A 387 31.39 31.04 19.90
N SER A 388 31.44 30.19 20.92
CA SER A 388 30.34 29.97 21.87
C SER A 388 30.66 30.43 23.30
N ASP A 389 31.95 30.83 23.56
CA ASP A 389 32.46 31.20 24.88
C ASP A 389 33.09 32.59 24.84
N THR A 390 33.47 33.10 26.00
CA THR A 390 34.21 34.37 26.10
C THR A 390 35.55 34.25 25.37
N ILE A 391 35.76 35.12 24.38
CA ILE A 391 37.04 35.26 23.67
C ILE A 391 37.74 36.47 24.21
N ARG A 392 38.93 36.29 24.75
CA ARG A 392 39.79 37.39 25.16
C ARG A 392 40.71 37.78 24.01
N LYS A 393 40.66 39.05 23.62
CA LYS A 393 41.43 39.61 22.50
C LYS A 393 42.11 40.90 22.90
N ASP A 394 43.35 41.10 22.37
CA ASP A 394 44.01 42.39 22.44
C ASP A 394 43.26 43.41 21.58
N PHE A 395 43.15 44.62 22.05
CA PHE A 395 42.45 45.72 21.40
C PHE A 395 42.93 45.93 19.93
N ASP A 396 44.20 45.81 19.67
CA ASP A 396 44.79 46.00 18.32
C ASP A 396 44.57 44.81 17.38
N ASP A 397 44.11 43.68 17.89
CA ASP A 397 43.90 42.49 17.10
C ASP A 397 42.49 42.48 16.47
N GLU A 398 42.39 42.10 15.19
CA GLU A 398 41.11 41.83 14.55
C GLU A 398 40.60 40.45 14.92
N LEU A 399 39.30 40.32 15.19
CA LEU A 399 38.59 39.07 15.37
C LEU A 399 37.55 38.91 14.28
N LEU A 400 37.60 37.76 13.55
CA LEU A 400 36.60 37.39 12.59
C LEU A 400 35.67 36.33 13.20
N LEU A 401 34.39 36.66 13.40
CA LEU A 401 33.34 35.76 13.79
C LEU A 401 32.67 35.21 12.53
N THR A 402 32.40 33.91 12.51
CA THR A 402 31.76 33.23 11.39
C THR A 402 30.53 32.52 11.90
N ALA A 403 29.37 32.71 11.26
CA ALA A 403 28.15 32.00 11.51
C ALA A 403 27.73 31.21 10.28
N ASN A 404 27.35 29.94 10.50
CA ASN A 404 26.68 29.14 9.49
C ASN A 404 25.21 29.09 9.83
N ILE A 405 24.39 29.28 8.81
CA ILE A 405 22.93 29.40 8.92
C ILE A 405 22.32 28.43 7.93
N ASP A 406 21.33 27.69 8.40
CA ASP A 406 20.51 26.80 7.58
C ASP A 406 19.04 26.89 7.99
N ASP A 407 18.12 26.59 7.05
CA ASP A 407 16.69 26.67 7.28
C ASP A 407 15.94 25.84 6.23
N ASN A 408 14.88 25.15 6.64
CA ASN A 408 14.14 24.22 5.78
C ASN A 408 13.31 24.90 4.68
N TRP A 409 12.94 26.19 4.83
CA TRP A 409 12.22 26.95 3.81
C TRP A 409 12.94 28.21 3.36
N GLY A 410 13.68 28.86 4.25
CA GLY A 410 14.58 29.94 3.90
C GLY A 410 14.56 31.12 4.85
N VAL A 411 15.71 31.75 4.94
CA VAL A 411 15.97 32.87 5.83
C VAL A 411 15.50 34.19 5.20
N TYR A 412 14.84 35.02 5.99
CA TYR A 412 14.39 36.37 5.61
C TYR A 412 15.43 37.42 5.91
N SER A 413 16.00 37.43 7.15
CA SER A 413 17.01 38.41 7.56
C SER A 413 18.06 37.83 8.48
N VAL A 414 19.26 38.38 8.39
CA VAL A 414 20.38 38.13 9.30
C VAL A 414 20.90 39.48 9.82
N GLU A 415 21.01 39.60 11.14
CA GLU A 415 21.50 40.81 11.80
C GLU A 415 22.69 40.46 12.69
N TRP A 416 23.73 41.29 12.66
CA TRP A 416 24.77 41.31 13.66
C TRP A 416 24.55 42.46 14.60
N LEU A 417 24.52 42.17 15.89
CA LEU A 417 24.36 43.14 16.97
C LEU A 417 25.62 43.16 17.83
N VAL A 418 25.99 44.33 18.29
CA VAL A 418 26.98 44.50 19.33
C VAL A 418 26.34 45.35 20.45
N ASP A 419 26.34 44.80 21.66
CA ASP A 419 25.73 45.45 22.84
C ASP A 419 24.27 45.86 22.58
N GLU A 420 23.49 44.94 21.96
CA GLU A 420 22.09 45.12 21.56
C GLU A 420 21.85 46.08 20.37
N GLU A 421 22.89 46.76 19.85
CA GLU A 421 22.76 47.65 18.70
C GLU A 421 23.01 46.88 17.38
N VAL A 422 22.10 47.00 16.40
CA VAL A 422 22.27 46.39 15.08
C VAL A 422 23.34 47.12 14.30
N ILE A 423 24.42 46.42 13.99
CA ILE A 423 25.59 46.97 13.28
C ILE A 423 25.52 46.58 11.78
N GLU A 424 25.11 45.35 11.47
CA GLU A 424 24.94 44.86 10.09
C GLU A 424 23.58 44.19 9.95
N ASN A 425 22.91 44.43 8.83
CA ASN A 425 21.64 43.82 8.51
C ASN A 425 21.63 43.37 7.05
N TYR A 426 21.34 42.09 6.84
CA TYR A 426 21.16 41.45 5.55
C TYR A 426 19.70 41.02 5.43
N SER A 427 18.86 41.79 4.77
CA SER A 427 17.44 41.56 4.60
C SER A 427 17.08 41.32 3.13
N SER A 428 15.89 40.74 2.89
CA SER A 428 15.32 40.46 1.55
C SER A 428 16.05 39.40 0.76
N TRP A 429 16.72 38.46 1.41
CA TRP A 429 17.35 37.33 0.77
C TRP A 429 16.52 36.08 1.00
N SER A 430 16.18 35.38 -0.09
CA SER A 430 15.58 34.06 -0.03
C SER A 430 16.63 33.05 -0.45
N TRP A 431 17.16 32.30 0.49
CA TRP A 431 17.99 31.13 0.20
C TRP A 431 17.56 29.96 1.09
N GLN A 432 17.73 28.76 0.59
CA GLN A 432 17.34 27.53 1.27
C GLN A 432 18.54 26.79 1.83
N ASP A 433 19.70 26.91 1.20
CA ASP A 433 20.92 26.21 1.61
C ASP A 433 21.74 27.03 2.60
N GLY A 434 22.50 26.33 3.43
CA GLY A 434 23.38 26.88 4.43
C GLY A 434 24.29 27.96 3.90
N LYS A 435 24.33 29.10 4.57
CA LYS A 435 25.21 30.21 4.25
C LYS A 435 26.10 30.59 5.42
N THR A 436 27.28 31.11 5.08
CA THR A 436 28.26 31.62 6.03
C THR A 436 28.24 33.12 5.99
N PHE A 437 28.04 33.73 7.17
CA PHE A 437 28.17 35.16 7.40
C PHE A 437 29.39 35.41 8.26
N THR A 438 30.04 36.53 8.01
CA THR A 438 31.23 36.93 8.77
C THR A 438 31.05 38.33 9.32
N PHE A 439 31.43 38.53 10.56
CA PHE A 439 31.48 39.82 11.22
C PHE A 439 32.91 40.09 11.71
N ARG A 440 33.40 41.30 11.45
CA ARG A 440 34.73 41.75 11.89
C ARG A 440 34.55 42.61 13.13
N PHE A 441 35.17 42.17 14.20
CA PHE A 441 35.30 42.93 15.43
C PHE A 441 36.71 43.56 15.49
N ASP A 442 36.83 44.86 15.60
CA ASP A 442 38.10 45.59 15.52
C ASP A 442 38.22 46.70 16.58
N SER A 443 39.29 47.48 16.50
CA SER A 443 39.62 48.55 17.42
C SER A 443 38.67 49.77 17.41
N SER A 444 37.58 49.73 16.69
CA SER A 444 36.52 50.74 16.77
C SER A 444 35.70 50.67 18.07
N TYR A 445 35.75 49.50 18.73
CA TYR A 445 35.08 49.30 20.04
C TYR A 445 36.01 49.63 21.19
N SER A 446 35.47 50.06 22.34
CA SER A 446 36.25 50.36 23.52
C SER A 446 36.75 49.07 24.20
N PRO A 447 37.87 49.14 24.94
CA PRO A 447 38.23 48.03 25.83
C PRO A 447 37.11 47.69 26.83
N GLY A 448 36.92 46.38 27.07
CA GLY A 448 35.88 45.85 27.95
C GLY A 448 35.17 44.62 27.35
N GLU A 449 34.16 44.13 28.05
CA GLU A 449 33.32 43.05 27.57
C GLU A 449 32.24 43.60 26.63
N HIS A 450 32.13 42.97 25.45
CA HIS A 450 31.12 43.25 24.45
C HIS A 450 30.33 41.97 24.11
N GLU A 451 29.03 42.09 23.96
CA GLU A 451 28.15 41.02 23.55
C GLU A 451 27.91 41.10 22.03
N VAL A 452 28.44 40.14 21.29
CA VAL A 452 28.23 40.04 19.83
C VAL A 452 27.22 38.98 19.54
N THR A 453 26.06 39.37 19.03
CA THR A 453 24.93 38.48 18.74
C THR A 453 24.65 38.43 17.26
N ILE A 454 24.47 37.23 16.73
CA ILE A 454 23.82 37.04 15.44
C ILE A 454 22.35 36.67 15.67
N ARG A 455 21.46 37.41 15.04
CA ARG A 455 20.00 37.16 15.01
C ARG A 455 19.59 36.81 13.62
N VAL A 456 18.93 35.67 13.48
CA VAL A 456 18.44 35.14 12.18
C VAL A 456 16.93 35.01 12.26
N THR A 457 16.25 35.52 11.25
CA THR A 457 14.78 35.41 11.10
C THR A 457 14.47 34.73 9.80
N ASP A 458 13.62 33.70 9.84
CA ASP A 458 13.12 33.01 8.65
C ASP A 458 11.99 33.79 7.94
N LYS A 459 11.40 33.20 6.90
CA LYS A 459 10.31 33.81 6.15
C LYS A 459 8.97 33.84 6.89
N GLU A 460 8.75 32.93 7.86
CA GLU A 460 7.57 32.93 8.73
C GLU A 460 7.72 33.83 9.94
N GLY A 461 8.92 34.37 10.19
CA GLY A 461 9.20 35.28 11.28
C GLY A 461 9.69 34.61 12.56
N GLN A 462 10.09 33.35 12.50
CA GLN A 462 10.73 32.65 13.61
C GLN A 462 12.18 33.14 13.77
N VAL A 463 12.68 33.21 14.98
CA VAL A 463 13.95 33.84 15.27
C VAL A 463 14.87 32.92 16.07
N THR A 464 16.11 32.81 15.61
CA THR A 464 17.20 32.18 16.37
C THR A 464 18.34 33.15 16.60
N GLU A 465 18.82 33.21 17.82
CA GLU A 465 19.95 34.04 18.23
C GLU A 465 21.11 33.18 18.76
N ARG A 466 22.34 33.62 18.47
CA ARG A 466 23.56 33.07 19.05
C ARG A 466 24.50 34.22 19.43
N THR A 467 25.03 34.18 20.66
CA THR A 467 25.84 35.21 21.23
C THR A 467 27.23 34.71 21.59
N ALA A 468 28.25 35.55 21.35
CA ALA A 468 29.61 35.40 21.88
C ALA A 468 29.98 36.62 22.70
N ILE A 469 30.70 36.43 23.78
CA ILE A 469 31.25 37.52 24.59
C ILE A 469 32.69 37.75 24.17
N ILE A 470 33.03 39.01 23.85
CA ILE A 470 34.37 39.45 23.47
C ILE A 470 34.90 40.34 24.56
N ASP A 471 35.94 39.90 25.26
CA ASP A 471 36.67 40.71 26.27
C ASP A 471 37.88 41.37 25.61
N LEU A 472 37.73 42.65 25.23
CA LEU A 472 38.81 43.46 24.68
C LEU A 472 39.64 44.03 25.80
N TYR A 473 40.89 43.67 25.87
CA TYR A 473 41.80 44.21 26.82
C TYR A 473 42.87 45.05 26.14
N ASP A 474 43.25 46.13 26.81
CA ASP A 474 44.37 46.98 26.40
C ASP A 474 45.66 46.44 27.03
N SER A 475 46.60 46.00 26.18
CA SER A 475 47.93 45.56 26.62
C SER A 475 49.04 46.56 26.29
N THR A 476 48.70 47.64 25.60
CA THR A 476 49.67 48.68 25.19
C THR A 476 49.85 49.69 26.28
N PRO A 477 51.04 49.84 26.85
CA PRO A 477 51.24 50.82 27.88
C PRO A 477 51.19 52.24 27.30
N PRO A 478 50.72 53.23 28.07
CA PRO A 478 50.73 54.66 27.69
C PRO A 478 52.13 55.15 27.27
N VAL A 479 52.16 55.87 26.16
CA VAL A 479 53.40 56.49 25.69
C VAL A 479 53.62 57.80 26.38
N VAL A 480 54.66 57.88 27.25
CA VAL A 480 55.11 59.06 27.85
C VAL A 480 56.28 59.65 27.04
N PRO A 481 56.13 60.83 26.40
CA PRO A 481 57.24 61.46 25.69
C PRO A 481 58.37 61.72 26.71
N GLN A 482 59.55 61.20 26.41
CA GLN A 482 60.73 61.40 27.26
C GLN A 482 61.06 62.88 27.35
N GLN A 483 60.74 63.53 28.45
CA GLN A 483 61.13 64.89 28.76
C GLN A 483 62.11 64.90 29.97
N THR A 484 63.39 65.10 29.68
CA THR A 484 64.34 65.45 30.70
C THR A 484 64.32 66.99 30.81
N VAL A 485 63.59 67.53 31.77
CA VAL A 485 63.56 68.99 32.00
C VAL A 485 64.42 69.26 33.18
N GLU A 486 65.63 69.80 32.94
CA GLU A 486 66.38 70.45 34.00
C GLU A 486 65.79 71.84 34.26
N THR A 487 65.25 72.01 35.43
CA THR A 487 64.73 73.34 35.81
C THR A 487 65.29 73.79 37.15
N THR A 488 65.48 75.12 37.31
CA THR A 488 65.94 75.70 38.55
C THR A 488 64.72 76.30 39.30
N VAL A 489 64.46 75.76 40.46
CA VAL A 489 63.34 76.22 41.32
C VAL A 489 63.89 77.09 42.46
N ILE A 490 63.11 78.03 42.95
CA ILE A 490 63.47 78.91 44.10
C ILE A 490 62.93 78.24 45.36
N LEU A 491 63.80 78.06 46.34
CA LEU A 491 63.43 77.47 47.63
C LEU A 491 62.29 78.25 48.31
N GLY A 492 61.19 77.54 48.59
CA GLY A 492 60.02 78.11 49.25
C GLY A 492 58.95 78.65 48.28
N GLU A 493 59.17 78.64 46.98
CA GLU A 493 58.18 79.04 46.01
C GLU A 493 57.48 77.79 45.43
N PRO A 494 56.11 77.78 45.22
CA PRO A 494 55.40 76.66 44.59
C PRO A 494 55.82 76.51 43.14
N PHE A 495 56.07 75.25 42.71
CA PHE A 495 56.40 74.91 41.35
C PHE A 495 55.37 73.86 40.82
N GLN A 496 54.92 74.05 39.59
CA GLN A 496 53.98 73.13 38.95
C GLN A 496 54.74 72.21 38.03
N PHE A 497 54.59 70.88 38.26
CA PHE A 497 55.00 69.82 37.30
C PHE A 497 53.87 69.53 36.33
N THR A 498 54.18 69.34 35.10
CA THR A 498 53.25 68.93 34.05
C THR A 498 53.81 67.72 33.28
N ALA A 499 53.00 66.77 33.03
CA ALA A 499 53.34 65.66 32.18
C ALA A 499 52.21 65.42 31.13
N GLU A 500 52.59 64.97 29.97
CA GLU A 500 51.68 64.53 28.94
C GLU A 500 51.99 63.07 28.62
N ALA A 501 50.98 62.21 28.62
CA ALA A 501 51.04 60.85 28.12
C ALA A 501 49.92 60.66 27.14
N MET A 502 50.13 59.77 26.18
CA MET A 502 49.13 59.42 25.21
C MET A 502 48.94 57.88 25.22
N ASP A 503 47.71 57.50 25.26
CA ASP A 503 47.27 56.14 25.09
C ASP A 503 46.07 56.14 24.12
N ALA A 504 46.14 55.37 23.09
CA ALA A 504 45.11 55.35 22.05
C ALA A 504 43.83 54.67 22.52
N GLU A 505 43.98 53.70 23.41
CA GLU A 505 42.92 52.80 23.90
C GLU A 505 42.34 53.31 25.22
N SER A 506 43.13 53.99 26.03
CA SER A 506 42.77 54.48 27.36
C SER A 506 42.91 56.02 27.49
N PRO A 507 41.95 56.82 26.98
CA PRO A 507 42.07 58.27 26.92
C PRO A 507 42.07 58.95 28.32
N ASN A 508 41.65 58.24 29.35
CA ASN A 508 41.58 58.74 30.71
C ASN A 508 42.76 58.23 31.57
N LEU A 509 43.91 58.83 31.41
CA LEU A 509 45.10 58.38 32.09
C LEU A 509 45.16 58.99 33.53
N LEU A 510 45.63 58.18 34.45
CA LEU A 510 45.94 58.60 35.78
C LEU A 510 47.45 58.85 35.92
N TYR A 511 47.85 60.00 36.50
CA TYR A 511 49.23 60.32 36.64
C TYR A 511 49.63 60.23 38.12
N TYR A 512 50.77 59.56 38.35
CA TYR A 512 51.38 59.41 39.65
C TYR A 512 52.76 60.05 39.62
N TRP A 513 53.13 60.75 40.65
CA TRP A 513 54.41 61.49 40.78
C TRP A 513 55.18 60.88 41.91
N ASP A 514 56.43 60.54 41.67
CA ASP A 514 57.43 60.19 42.65
C ASP A 514 58.45 61.32 42.66
N PHE A 515 58.64 62.01 43.83
CA PHE A 515 59.56 63.13 44.00
C PHE A 515 60.89 62.68 44.60
N ASP A 516 61.07 61.41 45.00
CA ASP A 516 62.32 60.88 45.53
C ASP A 516 62.53 59.41 45.09
N THR A 517 63.04 59.27 43.89
CA THR A 517 63.32 57.94 43.22
C THR A 517 64.47 57.16 43.91
N GLN A 518 64.96 57.61 45.09
CA GLN A 518 65.99 56.91 45.86
C GLN A 518 65.47 56.35 47.20
N THR A 519 64.21 56.55 47.50
CA THR A 519 63.57 56.07 48.72
C THR A 519 62.44 55.10 48.36
N ASP A 520 62.47 53.86 48.83
CA ASP A 520 61.39 52.90 48.76
C ASP A 520 60.41 53.16 49.89
N ALA A 521 59.44 54.06 49.69
CA ALA A 521 58.52 54.53 50.73
C ALA A 521 57.42 53.48 51.00
N ASN A 522 57.04 52.64 50.04
CA ASN A 522 56.05 51.63 50.20
C ASN A 522 56.64 50.24 50.61
N SER A 523 58.00 50.15 50.63
CA SER A 523 58.76 48.94 51.02
C SER A 523 58.50 47.70 50.16
N ASP A 524 58.26 47.85 48.84
CA ASP A 524 58.08 46.79 47.92
C ASP A 524 59.37 46.30 47.20
N GLY A 525 60.48 47.01 47.45
CA GLY A 525 61.79 46.73 46.89
C GLY A 525 62.07 47.46 45.58
N ILE A 526 61.20 48.34 45.13
CA ILE A 526 61.33 49.16 43.93
C ILE A 526 61.31 50.59 44.30
N MET A 527 62.40 51.34 44.08
CA MET A 527 62.61 52.72 44.60
C MET A 527 61.96 53.81 43.74
N ASP A 528 61.51 53.48 42.50
CA ASP A 528 61.04 54.48 41.54
C ASP A 528 59.54 54.32 41.18
N ASN A 529 58.78 53.65 42.05
CA ASN A 529 57.37 53.47 41.86
C ASN A 529 56.46 53.98 42.97
N ASP A 530 57.04 54.73 43.92
CA ASP A 530 56.30 55.31 45.05
C ASP A 530 55.45 56.51 44.62
N MET A 531 54.22 56.54 45.12
CA MET A 531 53.28 57.60 44.81
C MET A 531 53.31 58.71 45.86
N ASP A 532 54.03 59.78 45.58
CA ASP A 532 54.06 60.99 46.42
C ASP A 532 52.90 61.95 46.14
N ALA A 533 52.46 61.96 44.91
CA ALA A 533 51.30 62.77 44.52
C ALA A 533 50.59 62.13 43.29
N SER A 534 49.28 62.36 43.16
CA SER A 534 48.47 61.95 42.02
C SER A 534 47.85 63.16 41.34
N GLY A 535 47.69 63.07 40.05
CA GLY A 535 47.02 64.01 39.17
C GLY A 535 46.28 63.40 38.05
N SER A 536 45.44 64.13 37.34
CA SER A 536 44.69 63.67 36.13
C SER A 536 44.92 64.70 35.03
#